data_8cd2d3924a4955d8c82f5380ea181dd6
#
_entry.id   8cd2d3924a4955d8c82f5380ea181dd6
#
_cell.length_a   1.000
_cell.length_b   1.000
_cell.length_c   1.000
_cell.angle_alpha   90.00
_cell.angle_beta   90.00
_cell.angle_gamma   90.00
#
_symmetry.space_group_name_H-M   'P 1'
#
loop_
_entity.id
_entity.type
_entity.pdbx_description
1 polymer ?
#
loop_
_entity_poly.entity_id
_entity_poly.type
_entity_poly.pdbx_seq_one_letter_code
_entity_poly.pdbx_strand_id
1 'polypeptide(L)'
;DKLFGKPRPAELHTFREIRSGERHAVSTPADVLFHIRSKRMDMCFELVTQIMERIGGAVSAVDETHGFRYFDDRDLLGFVDGTENPRGEAALNAALVTEEDPQFAGGSYVIVQKYLHDMNEWNVLSTEEQERIMGRKKLSDIELSDAAKPSSAHNALTTIVENGKEVKILRDNMPFGKPGHGEFGTYFIGYSRSPRTIEQMLENMFIGRPPGNYDRLLDFSRAVTGTLFFVPSATFLDNVVSGSPSPSLQVETAKAPATDDPSPRQRSRGGSLGIGSLKEVGHE
;
A
#
# COMPACT_ATOMS: atom_id res chain seq x y z
N ASP A 1 -11.53 -23.84 0.19
CA ASP A 1 -11.50 -25.26 0.52
C ASP A 1 -12.66 -26.02 -0.09
N LYS A 2 -13.89 -25.48 -0.15
CA LYS A 2 -15.05 -26.18 -0.74
C LYS A 2 -14.90 -26.42 -2.24
N LEU A 3 -14.30 -25.47 -3.00
CA LEU A 3 -14.12 -25.60 -4.44
C LEU A 3 -12.96 -26.49 -4.82
N PHE A 4 -11.85 -26.41 -4.09
CA PHE A 4 -10.62 -27.09 -4.45
C PHE A 4 -10.25 -28.25 -3.52
N GLY A 5 -11.01 -28.48 -2.44
CA GLY A 5 -10.72 -29.51 -1.45
C GLY A 5 -9.38 -29.32 -0.73
N LYS A 6 -8.81 -28.11 -0.77
CA LYS A 6 -7.50 -27.77 -0.20
C LYS A 6 -7.65 -26.86 1.00
N PRO A 7 -6.72 -26.89 1.95
CA PRO A 7 -6.72 -25.95 3.07
C PRO A 7 -6.54 -24.52 2.55
N ARG A 8 -6.92 -23.56 3.36
CA ARG A 8 -6.66 -22.14 3.15
C ARG A 8 -5.43 -21.70 3.94
N PRO A 9 -4.81 -20.56 3.61
CA PRO A 9 -3.71 -20.00 4.40
C PRO A 9 -4.09 -19.88 5.88
N ALA A 10 -3.17 -20.29 6.75
CA ALA A 10 -3.47 -20.51 8.18
C ALA A 10 -3.99 -19.26 8.90
N GLU A 11 -3.48 -18.07 8.55
CA GLU A 11 -3.86 -16.81 9.18
C GLU A 11 -4.87 -15.99 8.34
N LEU A 12 -5.40 -16.55 7.23
CA LEU A 12 -6.41 -15.85 6.42
C LEU A 12 -7.77 -15.84 7.13
N HIS A 13 -8.26 -14.65 7.41
CA HIS A 13 -9.58 -14.40 8.01
C HIS A 13 -10.21 -13.14 7.40
N THR A 14 -11.46 -12.87 7.71
CA THR A 14 -12.09 -11.58 7.39
C THR A 14 -11.40 -10.48 8.18
N PHE A 15 -11.05 -9.35 7.50
CA PHE A 15 -10.45 -8.19 8.16
C PHE A 15 -11.24 -7.81 9.41
N ARG A 16 -10.55 -7.65 10.53
CA ARG A 16 -11.17 -7.30 11.80
C ARG A 16 -11.36 -5.81 11.90
N GLU A 17 -12.60 -5.42 12.15
CA GLU A 17 -12.94 -4.04 12.41
C GLU A 17 -12.27 -3.55 13.70
N ILE A 18 -11.68 -2.32 13.64
CA ILE A 18 -11.09 -1.67 14.81
C ILE A 18 -11.86 -0.38 15.07
N ARG A 19 -12.39 -0.22 16.28
CA ARG A 19 -13.14 0.97 16.67
C ARG A 19 -12.65 1.53 17.98
N SER A 20 -12.41 2.85 18.03
CA SER A 20 -12.06 3.57 19.25
C SER A 20 -12.63 4.99 19.18
N GLY A 21 -13.72 5.24 19.88
CA GLY A 21 -14.49 6.46 19.76
C GLY A 21 -15.02 6.65 18.34
N GLU A 22 -14.70 7.78 17.72
CA GLU A 22 -15.09 8.10 16.34
C GLU A 22 -14.17 7.48 15.28
N ARG A 23 -12.98 7.02 15.68
CA ARG A 23 -12.02 6.39 14.76
C ARG A 23 -12.44 4.97 14.46
N HIS A 24 -12.51 4.65 13.17
CA HIS A 24 -13.04 3.38 12.71
C HIS A 24 -12.29 2.86 11.50
N ALA A 25 -11.55 1.76 11.67
CA ALA A 25 -11.08 0.93 10.57
C ALA A 25 -12.20 -0.05 10.21
N VAL A 26 -12.96 0.28 9.18
CA VAL A 26 -14.13 -0.52 8.75
C VAL A 26 -13.69 -1.85 8.14
N SER A 27 -14.55 -2.86 8.22
CA SER A 27 -14.38 -4.12 7.50
C SER A 27 -15.33 -4.15 6.31
N THR A 28 -14.76 -4.30 5.11
CA THR A 28 -15.50 -4.39 3.84
C THR A 28 -15.05 -5.62 3.07
N PRO A 29 -15.47 -6.83 3.48
CA PRO A 29 -14.98 -8.07 2.90
C PRO A 29 -15.32 -8.16 1.41
N ALA A 30 -14.36 -8.71 0.65
CA ALA A 30 -14.51 -9.04 -0.76
C ALA A 30 -13.78 -10.36 -1.04
N ASP A 31 -14.08 -10.99 -2.18
CA ASP A 31 -13.58 -12.34 -2.49
C ASP A 31 -12.30 -12.31 -3.32
N VAL A 32 -12.14 -11.31 -4.19
CA VAL A 32 -11.01 -11.22 -5.13
C VAL A 32 -10.50 -9.78 -5.18
N LEU A 33 -9.17 -9.62 -5.18
CA LEU A 33 -8.46 -8.37 -5.42
C LEU A 33 -7.55 -8.50 -6.64
N PHE A 34 -7.64 -7.56 -7.56
CA PHE A 34 -6.66 -7.38 -8.63
C PHE A 34 -5.84 -6.11 -8.36
N HIS A 35 -4.57 -6.27 -7.99
CA HIS A 35 -3.63 -5.17 -7.91
C HIS A 35 -2.85 -5.09 -9.22
N ILE A 36 -3.21 -4.15 -10.07
CA ILE A 36 -2.67 -3.99 -11.43
C ILE A 36 -1.77 -2.76 -11.48
N ARG A 37 -0.54 -2.94 -11.98
CA ARG A 37 0.48 -1.90 -12.03
C ARG A 37 1.08 -1.79 -13.42
N SER A 38 1.22 -0.57 -13.90
CA SER A 38 1.96 -0.25 -15.13
C SER A 38 2.48 1.18 -15.06
N LYS A 39 3.52 1.49 -15.85
CA LYS A 39 3.96 2.87 -16.10
C LYS A 39 2.96 3.66 -16.95
N ARG A 40 1.97 2.98 -17.52
CA ARG A 40 0.96 3.54 -18.43
C ARG A 40 -0.43 3.14 -17.94
N MET A 41 -1.28 4.14 -17.71
CA MET A 41 -2.67 3.91 -17.25
C MET A 41 -3.51 3.14 -18.27
N ASP A 42 -3.30 3.39 -19.57
CA ASP A 42 -4.00 2.68 -20.64
C ASP A 42 -3.75 1.16 -20.61
N MET A 43 -2.54 0.73 -20.22
CA MET A 43 -2.22 -0.69 -20.06
C MET A 43 -2.97 -1.29 -18.85
N CYS A 44 -3.10 -0.54 -17.76
CA CYS A 44 -3.89 -0.98 -16.61
C CYS A 44 -5.37 -1.12 -17.01
N PHE A 45 -5.92 -0.10 -17.67
CA PHE A 45 -7.29 -0.05 -18.11
C PHE A 45 -7.62 -1.22 -19.07
N GLU A 46 -6.78 -1.43 -20.07
CA GLU A 46 -6.94 -2.53 -21.04
C GLU A 46 -6.91 -3.89 -20.36
N LEU A 47 -5.97 -4.11 -19.42
CA LEU A 47 -5.90 -5.38 -18.70
C LEU A 47 -7.16 -5.63 -17.85
N VAL A 48 -7.69 -4.60 -17.17
CA VAL A 48 -8.94 -4.71 -16.41
C VAL A 48 -10.10 -5.06 -17.35
N THR A 49 -10.18 -4.41 -18.52
CA THR A 49 -11.21 -4.69 -19.53
C THR A 49 -11.18 -6.17 -19.93
N GLN A 50 -10.00 -6.69 -20.28
CA GLN A 50 -9.83 -8.10 -20.66
C GLN A 50 -10.15 -9.07 -19.51
N ILE A 51 -9.80 -8.73 -18.27
CA ILE A 51 -10.17 -9.53 -17.10
C ILE A 51 -11.70 -9.57 -16.98
N MET A 52 -12.36 -8.41 -16.99
CA MET A 52 -13.82 -8.32 -16.81
C MET A 52 -14.60 -8.96 -17.94
N GLU A 53 -14.11 -8.92 -19.18
CA GLU A 53 -14.70 -9.68 -20.30
C GLU A 53 -14.73 -11.18 -20.03
N ARG A 54 -13.73 -11.73 -19.35
CA ARG A 54 -13.63 -13.17 -19.07
C ARG A 54 -14.39 -13.61 -17.83
N ILE A 55 -14.40 -12.79 -16.78
CA ILE A 55 -14.96 -13.19 -15.47
C ILE A 55 -16.17 -12.37 -15.03
N GLY A 56 -16.52 -11.28 -15.72
CA GLY A 56 -17.61 -10.37 -15.33
C GLY A 56 -18.99 -11.03 -15.21
N GLY A 57 -19.19 -12.19 -15.84
CA GLY A 57 -20.40 -12.99 -15.64
C GLY A 57 -20.45 -13.76 -14.31
N ALA A 58 -19.33 -13.88 -13.60
CA ALA A 58 -19.20 -14.63 -12.35
C ALA A 58 -18.89 -13.73 -11.15
N VAL A 59 -18.51 -12.46 -11.36
CA VAL A 59 -18.13 -11.50 -10.33
C VAL A 59 -18.81 -10.15 -10.56
N SER A 60 -18.91 -9.35 -9.50
CA SER A 60 -19.27 -7.92 -9.57
C SER A 60 -18.17 -7.08 -8.94
N ALA A 61 -17.80 -5.98 -9.59
CA ALA A 61 -16.87 -5.03 -9.01
C ALA A 61 -17.56 -4.26 -7.87
N VAL A 62 -17.02 -4.37 -6.67
CA VAL A 62 -17.53 -3.67 -5.47
C VAL A 62 -16.76 -2.40 -5.18
N ASP A 63 -15.51 -2.31 -5.63
CA ASP A 63 -14.67 -1.11 -5.62
C ASP A 63 -13.69 -1.14 -6.79
N GLU A 64 -13.45 0.02 -7.38
CA GLU A 64 -12.44 0.23 -8.40
C GLU A 64 -11.74 1.56 -8.11
N THR A 65 -10.42 1.52 -7.91
CA THR A 65 -9.63 2.71 -7.58
C THR A 65 -8.48 2.86 -8.54
N HIS A 66 -8.42 4.01 -9.21
CA HIS A 66 -7.32 4.40 -10.09
C HIS A 66 -6.34 5.27 -9.31
N GLY A 67 -5.24 4.65 -8.88
CA GLY A 67 -4.13 5.36 -8.26
C GLY A 67 -3.20 5.96 -9.30
N PHE A 68 -2.43 6.95 -8.90
CA PHE A 68 -1.45 7.60 -9.75
C PHE A 68 -0.19 7.96 -8.97
N ARG A 69 0.94 8.06 -9.67
CA ARG A 69 2.16 8.62 -9.09
C ARG A 69 2.01 10.12 -8.96
N TYR A 70 2.25 10.64 -7.77
CA TYR A 70 2.23 12.05 -7.47
C TYR A 70 3.65 12.57 -7.23
N PHE A 71 3.88 13.89 -7.32
CA PHE A 71 5.19 14.55 -7.30
C PHE A 71 6.21 13.90 -6.37
N ASP A 72 7.38 13.52 -6.90
CA ASP A 72 8.52 12.96 -6.16
C ASP A 72 8.14 11.81 -5.22
N ASP A 73 7.21 10.94 -5.68
CA ASP A 73 6.66 9.81 -4.90
C ASP A 73 6.00 10.22 -3.57
N ARG A 74 5.33 11.39 -3.55
CA ARG A 74 4.59 11.89 -2.40
C ARG A 74 3.14 11.42 -2.41
N ASP A 75 2.56 11.39 -1.22
CA ASP A 75 1.10 11.33 -1.04
C ASP A 75 0.45 12.72 -1.22
N LEU A 76 -0.89 12.79 -1.16
CA LEU A 76 -1.61 14.06 -1.28
C LEU A 76 -1.48 14.96 -0.03
N LEU A 77 -1.02 14.42 1.10
CA LEU A 77 -0.69 15.18 2.30
C LEU A 77 0.66 15.88 2.17
N GLY A 78 1.45 15.52 1.14
CA GLY A 78 2.70 16.15 0.75
C GLY A 78 3.95 15.47 1.30
N PHE A 79 3.85 14.28 1.87
CA PHE A 79 4.98 13.50 2.39
C PHE A 79 5.40 12.42 1.42
N VAL A 80 6.71 12.08 1.41
CA VAL A 80 7.23 10.99 0.58
C VAL A 80 6.71 9.65 1.13
N ASP A 81 6.13 8.84 0.26
CA ASP A 81 5.68 7.50 0.61
C ASP A 81 6.68 6.43 0.16
N GLY A 82 6.75 5.34 0.91
CA GLY A 82 7.61 4.20 0.56
C GLY A 82 9.08 4.32 0.97
N THR A 83 9.51 5.40 1.62
CA THR A 83 10.90 5.58 2.07
C THR A 83 11.41 4.42 2.91
N GLU A 84 10.56 3.90 3.81
CA GLU A 84 10.90 2.81 4.74
C GLU A 84 10.65 1.40 4.17
N ASN A 85 10.30 1.29 2.90
CA ASN A 85 10.11 -0.03 2.29
C ASN A 85 11.42 -0.83 2.29
N PRO A 86 11.39 -2.07 2.77
CA PRO A 86 12.55 -2.95 2.67
C PRO A 86 12.87 -3.25 1.20
N ARG A 87 14.14 -3.55 0.92
CA ARG A 87 14.62 -3.85 -0.45
C ARG A 87 15.34 -5.19 -0.50
N GLY A 88 15.42 -5.78 -1.69
CA GLY A 88 16.12 -7.05 -1.91
C GLY A 88 15.60 -8.16 -1.01
N GLU A 89 16.49 -8.89 -0.37
CA GLU A 89 16.16 -10.01 0.52
C GLU A 89 15.30 -9.60 1.72
N ALA A 90 15.51 -8.40 2.26
CA ALA A 90 14.70 -7.88 3.36
C ALA A 90 13.23 -7.69 2.95
N ALA A 91 12.94 -7.32 1.69
CA ALA A 91 11.58 -7.22 1.19
C ALA A 91 10.92 -8.61 1.07
N LEU A 92 11.64 -9.60 0.60
CA LEU A 92 11.16 -10.99 0.53
C LEU A 92 10.85 -11.52 1.94
N ASN A 93 11.75 -11.30 2.89
CA ASN A 93 11.59 -11.72 4.28
C ASN A 93 10.42 -11.00 4.99
N ALA A 94 10.12 -9.77 4.63
CA ALA A 94 9.00 -9.01 5.18
C ALA A 94 7.64 -9.45 4.61
N ALA A 95 7.59 -9.77 3.32
CA ALA A 95 6.35 -9.97 2.59
C ALA A 95 5.94 -11.44 2.41
N LEU A 96 6.90 -12.36 2.24
CA LEU A 96 6.58 -13.72 1.81
C LEU A 96 6.45 -14.71 2.98
N VAL A 97 5.40 -15.50 2.93
CA VAL A 97 5.20 -16.69 3.77
C VAL A 97 6.28 -17.72 3.44
N THR A 98 6.82 -18.39 4.46
CA THR A 98 7.86 -19.40 4.33
C THR A 98 7.52 -20.68 5.11
N GLU A 99 8.31 -21.00 6.13
CA GLU A 99 8.17 -22.24 6.90
C GLU A 99 6.96 -22.27 7.83
N GLU A 100 6.41 -21.11 8.17
CA GLU A 100 5.23 -20.96 9.01
C GLU A 100 3.94 -21.52 8.38
N ASP A 101 3.88 -21.54 7.05
CA ASP A 101 2.80 -22.19 6.29
C ASP A 101 3.34 -22.75 4.96
N PRO A 102 4.01 -23.93 4.99
CA PRO A 102 4.75 -24.45 3.85
C PRO A 102 3.90 -24.69 2.59
N GLN A 103 2.59 -24.92 2.75
CA GLN A 103 1.69 -25.13 1.60
C GLN A 103 1.44 -23.84 0.81
N PHE A 104 1.62 -22.70 1.44
CA PHE A 104 1.41 -21.38 0.90
C PHE A 104 2.70 -20.56 0.81
N ALA A 105 3.84 -21.23 0.94
CA ALA A 105 5.14 -20.59 0.83
C ALA A 105 5.31 -19.82 -0.50
N GLY A 106 5.94 -18.65 -0.44
CA GLY A 106 6.08 -17.71 -1.55
C GLY A 106 4.83 -16.87 -1.80
N GLY A 107 3.74 -17.10 -1.07
CA GLY A 107 2.58 -16.21 -1.04
C GLY A 107 2.74 -15.08 -0.04
N SER A 108 1.75 -14.18 0.03
CA SER A 108 1.75 -13.01 0.92
C SER A 108 0.35 -12.69 1.41
N TYR A 109 0.23 -12.30 2.67
CA TYR A 109 -0.98 -11.65 3.15
C TYR A 109 -0.99 -10.20 2.71
N VAL A 110 -2.17 -9.70 2.35
CA VAL A 110 -2.35 -8.34 1.85
C VAL A 110 -3.52 -7.69 2.56
N ILE A 111 -3.27 -6.58 3.23
CA ILE A 111 -4.35 -5.73 3.76
C ILE A 111 -4.45 -4.50 2.88
N VAL A 112 -5.66 -4.18 2.45
CA VAL A 112 -5.97 -2.98 1.69
C VAL A 112 -6.96 -2.11 2.45
N GLN A 113 -6.72 -0.80 2.42
CA GLN A 113 -7.62 0.21 2.97
C GLN A 113 -7.61 1.46 2.11
N LYS A 114 -8.79 1.99 1.87
CA LYS A 114 -8.97 3.27 1.19
C LYS A 114 -9.17 4.35 2.25
N TYR A 115 -8.29 5.34 2.27
CA TYR A 115 -8.37 6.48 3.16
C TYR A 115 -8.82 7.73 2.39
N LEU A 116 -9.78 8.46 2.93
CA LEU A 116 -10.16 9.78 2.45
C LEU A 116 -9.60 10.84 3.40
N HIS A 117 -9.00 11.88 2.82
CA HIS A 117 -8.35 12.97 3.55
C HIS A 117 -9.21 14.23 3.56
N ASP A 118 -9.36 14.86 4.72
CA ASP A 118 -9.86 16.21 4.83
C ASP A 118 -8.74 17.22 4.56
N MET A 119 -8.60 17.58 3.29
CA MET A 119 -7.55 18.50 2.86
C MET A 119 -7.78 19.93 3.34
N ASN A 120 -9.02 20.31 3.69
CA ASN A 120 -9.30 21.64 4.22
C ASN A 120 -8.70 21.75 5.63
N GLU A 121 -9.01 20.79 6.50
CA GLU A 121 -8.45 20.76 7.87
C GLU A 121 -6.92 20.50 7.86
N TRP A 122 -6.44 19.65 6.95
CA TRP A 122 -5.00 19.40 6.83
C TRP A 122 -4.19 20.62 6.41
N ASN A 123 -4.69 21.40 5.43
CA ASN A 123 -3.96 22.51 4.85
C ASN A 123 -3.93 23.77 5.72
N VAL A 124 -4.76 23.86 6.78
CA VAL A 124 -4.69 24.96 7.74
C VAL A 124 -3.61 24.75 8.80
N LEU A 125 -3.09 23.53 8.93
CA LEU A 125 -1.98 23.23 9.82
C LEU A 125 -0.67 23.86 9.31
N SER A 126 0.16 24.30 10.24
CA SER A 126 1.54 24.68 9.92
C SER A 126 2.34 23.46 9.44
N THR A 127 3.38 23.68 8.63
CA THR A 127 4.26 22.59 8.18
C THR A 127 4.85 21.82 9.35
N GLU A 128 5.23 22.53 10.43
CA GLU A 128 5.78 21.93 11.64
C GLU A 128 4.78 21.00 12.35
N GLU A 129 3.49 21.36 12.38
CA GLU A 129 2.44 20.51 12.94
C GLU A 129 2.22 19.28 12.08
N GLN A 130 2.16 19.42 10.76
CA GLN A 130 2.08 18.29 9.83
C GLN A 130 3.28 17.34 10.00
N GLU A 131 4.51 17.88 10.11
CA GLU A 131 5.73 17.12 10.36
C GLU A 131 5.69 16.36 11.69
N ARG A 132 5.14 16.97 12.75
CA ARG A 132 4.95 16.31 14.04
C ARG A 132 3.94 15.18 14.00
N ILE A 133 2.86 15.32 13.22
CA ILE A 133 1.85 14.28 13.01
C ILE A 133 2.47 13.09 12.28
N MET A 134 3.22 13.36 11.20
CA MET A 134 3.85 12.30 10.41
C MET A 134 5.09 11.70 11.07
N GLY A 135 5.82 12.48 11.89
CA GLY A 135 7.07 12.09 12.53
C GLY A 135 8.31 12.31 11.66
N ARG A 136 8.19 13.07 10.56
CA ARG A 136 9.31 13.37 9.63
C ARG A 136 9.17 14.73 8.97
N LYS A 137 10.29 15.22 8.42
CA LYS A 137 10.33 16.49 7.71
C LYS A 137 9.66 16.38 6.35
N LYS A 138 8.77 17.34 6.03
CA LYS A 138 7.98 17.32 4.81
C LYS A 138 8.83 17.45 3.53
N LEU A 139 9.80 18.35 3.53
CA LEU A 139 10.65 18.60 2.35
C LEU A 139 11.79 17.59 2.21
N SER A 140 12.54 17.37 3.29
CA SER A 140 13.76 16.56 3.25
C SER A 140 13.53 15.07 3.48
N ASP A 141 12.33 14.67 3.88
CA ASP A 141 11.97 13.30 4.22
C ASP A 141 12.80 12.70 5.38
N ILE A 142 13.52 13.54 6.12
CA ILE A 142 14.31 13.09 7.26
C ILE A 142 13.40 12.87 8.45
N GLU A 143 13.52 11.72 9.10
CA GLU A 143 12.78 11.42 10.32
C GLU A 143 13.13 12.39 11.44
N LEU A 144 12.14 12.79 12.24
CA LEU A 144 12.38 13.62 13.42
C LEU A 144 13.18 12.82 14.46
N SER A 145 14.08 13.51 15.17
CA SER A 145 14.82 12.89 16.27
C SER A 145 13.85 12.41 17.36
N ASP A 146 14.24 11.39 18.11
CA ASP A 146 13.40 10.84 19.20
C ASP A 146 12.99 11.88 20.23
N ALA A 147 13.83 12.90 20.47
CA ALA A 147 13.51 14.01 21.37
C ALA A 147 12.44 14.97 20.82
N ALA A 148 12.27 15.05 19.48
CA ALA A 148 11.33 15.96 18.82
C ALA A 148 10.08 15.26 18.31
N LYS A 149 10.15 13.93 18.10
CA LYS A 149 9.07 13.11 17.55
C LYS A 149 8.04 12.79 18.63
N PRO A 150 6.77 13.19 18.47
CA PRO A 150 5.71 12.79 19.39
C PRO A 150 5.50 11.27 19.37
N SER A 151 5.17 10.70 20.53
CA SER A 151 4.80 9.28 20.62
C SER A 151 3.52 8.92 19.84
N SER A 152 2.71 9.92 19.52
CA SER A 152 1.50 9.80 18.67
C SER A 152 1.78 10.05 17.19
N ALA A 153 3.03 10.24 16.78
CA ALA A 153 3.37 10.42 15.38
C ALA A 153 3.10 9.12 14.59
N HIS A 154 2.65 9.26 13.34
CA HIS A 154 2.32 8.14 12.47
C HIS A 154 3.44 7.10 12.41
N ASN A 155 4.66 7.52 12.12
CA ASN A 155 5.80 6.60 12.04
C ASN A 155 6.18 5.97 13.39
N ALA A 156 5.95 6.65 14.52
CA ALA A 156 6.22 6.10 15.85
C ALA A 156 5.24 4.97 16.20
N LEU A 157 3.96 5.09 15.81
CA LEU A 157 2.93 4.10 16.09
C LEU A 157 2.96 2.92 15.10
N THR A 158 3.41 3.16 13.86
CA THR A 158 3.50 2.11 12.82
C THR A 158 4.82 1.36 12.84
N THR A 159 5.81 1.76 13.63
CA THR A 159 7.04 1.00 13.85
C THR A 159 6.79 -0.13 14.84
N ILE A 160 6.88 -1.38 14.38
CA ILE A 160 6.72 -2.58 15.20
C ILE A 160 8.10 -3.15 15.51
N VAL A 161 8.37 -3.40 16.79
CA VAL A 161 9.63 -3.99 17.23
C VAL A 161 9.33 -5.31 17.97
N GLU A 162 9.87 -6.42 17.48
CA GLU A 162 9.78 -7.73 18.08
C GLU A 162 11.19 -8.25 18.39
N ASN A 163 11.42 -8.71 19.61
CA ASN A 163 12.73 -9.22 20.05
C ASN A 163 13.90 -8.26 19.75
N GLY A 164 13.66 -6.94 19.88
CA GLY A 164 14.67 -5.90 19.63
C GLY A 164 14.98 -5.64 18.15
N LYS A 165 14.23 -6.20 17.22
CA LYS A 165 14.33 -5.97 15.78
C LYS A 165 13.05 -5.36 15.24
N GLU A 166 13.20 -4.39 14.33
CA GLU A 166 12.06 -3.83 13.61
C GLU A 166 11.48 -4.86 12.64
N VAL A 167 10.17 -5.07 12.72
CA VAL A 167 9.42 -5.91 11.78
C VAL A 167 8.82 -4.98 10.71
N LYS A 168 9.22 -5.19 9.47
CA LYS A 168 8.78 -4.38 8.34
C LYS A 168 7.71 -5.08 7.52
N ILE A 169 6.95 -4.29 6.79
CA ILE A 169 6.02 -4.72 5.74
C ILE A 169 6.45 -4.08 4.41
N LEU A 170 5.97 -4.60 3.29
CA LEU A 170 6.14 -3.96 1.99
C LEU A 170 4.87 -3.19 1.64
N ARG A 171 4.96 -1.87 1.46
CA ARG A 171 3.84 -1.02 1.07
C ARG A 171 3.95 -0.60 -0.38
N ASP A 172 2.82 -0.48 -1.03
CA ASP A 172 2.71 0.00 -2.41
C ASP A 172 1.51 0.93 -2.55
N ASN A 173 1.48 1.93 -1.66
CA ASN A 173 0.39 2.89 -1.58
C ASN A 173 0.33 3.75 -2.85
N MET A 174 -0.87 4.22 -3.17
CA MET A 174 -1.08 5.16 -4.27
C MET A 174 -2.06 6.25 -3.87
N PRO A 175 -1.75 7.52 -4.19
CA PRO A 175 -2.74 8.60 -4.17
C PRO A 175 -3.86 8.31 -5.17
N PHE A 176 -5.08 8.71 -4.82
CA PHE A 176 -6.22 8.72 -5.71
C PHE A 176 -7.12 9.91 -5.36
N GLY A 177 -8.02 10.29 -6.26
CA GLY A 177 -9.00 11.33 -5.97
C GLY A 177 -9.65 11.94 -7.18
N LYS A 178 -10.61 12.81 -6.89
CA LYS A 178 -11.38 13.60 -7.87
C LYS A 178 -11.48 15.04 -7.37
N PRO A 179 -10.49 15.91 -7.71
CA PRO A 179 -10.43 17.27 -7.16
C PRO A 179 -11.70 18.07 -7.36
N GLY A 180 -12.39 17.91 -8.50
CA GLY A 180 -13.67 18.56 -8.79
C GLY A 180 -14.83 18.13 -7.87
N HIS A 181 -14.65 17.04 -7.11
CA HIS A 181 -15.61 16.52 -6.13
C HIS A 181 -15.10 16.62 -4.70
N GLY A 182 -13.94 17.25 -4.47
CA GLY A 182 -13.33 17.34 -3.15
C GLY A 182 -12.83 15.97 -2.60
N GLU A 183 -12.66 14.98 -3.46
CA GLU A 183 -12.17 13.66 -3.07
C GLU A 183 -10.65 13.61 -3.18
N PHE A 184 -10.00 13.37 -2.05
CA PHE A 184 -8.55 13.19 -1.94
C PHE A 184 -8.28 12.01 -1.03
N GLY A 185 -7.40 11.11 -1.44
CA GLY A 185 -7.17 9.92 -0.63
C GLY A 185 -5.86 9.19 -0.93
N THR A 186 -5.57 8.24 -0.06
CA THR A 186 -4.50 7.25 -0.22
C THR A 186 -5.12 5.85 -0.20
N TYR A 187 -4.81 5.07 -1.23
CA TYR A 187 -5.07 3.64 -1.24
C TYR A 187 -3.88 2.94 -0.59
N PHE A 188 -4.05 2.51 0.64
CA PHE A 188 -3.07 1.71 1.36
C PHE A 188 -3.13 0.27 0.85
N ILE A 189 -1.98 -0.28 0.49
CA ILE A 189 -1.79 -1.70 0.24
C ILE A 189 -0.51 -2.18 0.91
N GLY A 190 -0.66 -3.05 1.89
CA GLY A 190 0.45 -3.60 2.67
C GLY A 190 0.57 -5.11 2.47
N TYR A 191 1.76 -5.56 2.08
CA TYR A 191 2.13 -6.96 1.93
C TYR A 191 2.95 -7.40 3.14
N SER A 192 2.59 -8.52 3.73
CA SER A 192 3.27 -9.05 4.90
C SER A 192 3.23 -10.58 4.91
N ARG A 193 4.26 -11.20 5.48
CA ARG A 193 4.30 -12.66 5.69
C ARG A 193 3.25 -13.14 6.70
N SER A 194 2.80 -12.25 7.58
CA SER A 194 1.71 -12.48 8.53
C SER A 194 0.82 -11.24 8.59
N PRO A 195 -0.51 -11.37 8.63
CA PRO A 195 -1.41 -10.21 8.74
C PRO A 195 -1.26 -9.49 10.09
N ARG A 196 -0.78 -10.19 11.12
CA ARG A 196 -0.65 -9.65 12.49
C ARG A 196 0.20 -8.39 12.56
N THR A 197 1.26 -8.30 11.74
CA THR A 197 2.11 -7.10 11.73
C THR A 197 1.33 -5.86 11.33
N ILE A 198 0.54 -5.95 10.25
CA ILE A 198 -0.28 -4.82 9.78
C ILE A 198 -1.43 -4.58 10.77
N GLU A 199 -2.07 -5.63 11.28
CA GLU A 199 -3.14 -5.51 12.28
C GLU A 199 -2.63 -4.80 13.54
N GLN A 200 -1.42 -5.13 14.02
CA GLN A 200 -0.80 -4.44 15.15
C GLN A 200 -0.51 -2.96 14.86
N MET A 201 -0.04 -2.64 13.64
CA MET A 201 0.12 -1.25 13.21
C MET A 201 -1.21 -0.50 13.27
N LEU A 202 -2.28 -1.09 12.76
CA LEU A 202 -3.62 -0.51 12.78
C LEU A 202 -4.16 -0.36 14.20
N GLU A 203 -3.98 -1.36 15.07
CA GLU A 203 -4.35 -1.24 16.48
C GLU A 203 -3.63 -0.07 17.16
N ASN A 204 -2.33 0.07 16.93
CA ASN A 204 -1.56 1.19 17.47
C ASN A 204 -2.06 2.54 16.92
N MET A 205 -2.44 2.60 15.64
CA MET A 205 -2.97 3.81 15.02
C MET A 205 -4.35 4.18 15.58
N PHE A 206 -5.31 3.26 15.57
CA PHE A 206 -6.71 3.54 15.87
C PHE A 206 -7.00 3.58 17.37
N ILE A 207 -6.42 2.68 18.16
CA ILE A 207 -6.60 2.60 19.62
C ILE A 207 -5.56 3.44 20.35
N GLY A 208 -4.33 3.38 19.86
CA GLY A 208 -3.17 4.05 20.46
C GLY A 208 -2.28 3.14 21.30
N ARG A 209 -1.03 3.57 21.45
CA ARG A 209 -0.03 2.90 22.29
C ARG A 209 0.68 3.90 23.19
N PRO A 210 0.37 3.95 24.50
CA PRO A 210 -0.72 3.23 25.18
C PRO A 210 -2.10 3.65 24.66
N PRO A 211 -3.17 2.93 25.03
CA PRO A 211 -4.54 3.29 24.63
C PRO A 211 -4.84 4.76 24.87
N GLY A 212 -5.39 5.44 23.84
CA GLY A 212 -5.61 6.88 23.84
C GLY A 212 -4.50 7.72 23.21
N ASN A 213 -3.26 7.20 23.12
CA ASN A 213 -2.17 7.83 22.36
C ASN A 213 -2.24 7.35 20.90
N TYR A 214 -3.29 7.73 20.18
CA TYR A 214 -3.59 7.30 18.83
C TYR A 214 -2.85 8.14 17.76
N ASP A 215 -2.85 7.65 16.54
CA ASP A 215 -2.25 8.32 15.39
C ASP A 215 -3.05 9.58 15.01
N ARG A 216 -2.44 10.74 15.20
CA ARG A 216 -3.05 12.03 14.94
C ARG A 216 -3.36 12.26 13.44
N LEU A 217 -2.79 11.45 12.54
CA LEU A 217 -3.15 11.46 11.14
C LEU A 217 -4.64 11.10 10.93
N LEU A 218 -5.21 10.29 11.83
CA LEU A 218 -6.62 9.89 11.76
C LEU A 218 -7.61 11.03 12.11
N ASP A 219 -7.13 12.17 12.58
CA ASP A 219 -7.96 13.38 12.71
C ASP A 219 -8.29 13.98 11.32
N PHE A 220 -7.48 13.69 10.32
CA PHE A 220 -7.57 14.21 8.96
C PHE A 220 -7.81 13.12 7.89
N SER A 221 -7.77 11.85 8.28
CA SER A 221 -7.83 10.71 7.36
C SER A 221 -8.78 9.65 7.89
N ARG A 222 -9.78 9.28 7.08
CA ARG A 222 -10.80 8.32 7.46
C ARG A 222 -10.73 7.07 6.57
N ALA A 223 -10.60 5.90 7.19
CA ALA A 223 -10.70 4.63 6.46
C ALA A 223 -12.14 4.37 6.03
N VAL A 224 -12.35 4.09 4.74
CA VAL A 224 -13.67 3.81 4.16
C VAL A 224 -13.80 2.39 3.62
N THR A 225 -12.68 1.65 3.51
CA THR A 225 -12.64 0.22 3.25
C THR A 225 -11.62 -0.45 4.14
N GLY A 226 -11.71 -1.77 4.28
CA GLY A 226 -10.73 -2.59 4.99
C GLY A 226 -10.94 -4.06 4.64
N THR A 227 -9.96 -4.68 3.99
CA THR A 227 -10.05 -6.08 3.56
C THR A 227 -8.70 -6.76 3.68
N LEU A 228 -8.72 -8.02 4.12
CA LEU A 228 -7.55 -8.90 4.14
C LEU A 228 -7.69 -9.94 3.01
N PHE A 229 -6.66 -10.02 2.19
CA PHE A 229 -6.52 -11.02 1.13
C PHE A 229 -5.26 -11.86 1.32
N PHE A 230 -5.15 -12.89 0.52
CA PHE A 230 -3.93 -13.67 0.35
C PHE A 230 -3.57 -13.73 -1.14
N VAL A 231 -2.33 -13.39 -1.47
CA VAL A 231 -1.76 -13.52 -2.81
C VAL A 231 -0.99 -14.83 -2.87
N PRO A 232 -1.44 -15.83 -3.63
CA PRO A 232 -0.70 -17.07 -3.80
C PRO A 232 0.55 -16.84 -4.65
N SER A 233 1.56 -17.70 -4.50
CA SER A 233 2.71 -17.70 -5.40
C SER A 233 2.32 -18.14 -6.81
N ALA A 234 3.10 -17.73 -7.83
CA ALA A 234 2.90 -18.15 -9.21
C ALA A 234 2.94 -19.68 -9.32
N THR A 235 3.91 -20.33 -8.65
CA THR A 235 4.03 -21.78 -8.61
C THR A 235 2.78 -22.46 -8.03
N PHE A 236 2.18 -21.87 -6.99
CA PHE A 236 0.93 -22.40 -6.43
C PHE A 236 -0.20 -22.34 -7.47
N LEU A 237 -0.33 -21.21 -8.18
CA LEU A 237 -1.36 -21.04 -9.23
C LEU A 237 -1.17 -22.04 -10.38
N ASP A 238 0.07 -22.21 -10.86
CA ASP A 238 0.40 -23.18 -11.92
C ASP A 238 0.04 -24.61 -11.50
N ASN A 239 0.33 -24.99 -10.25
CA ASN A 239 -0.02 -26.30 -9.71
C ASN A 239 -1.54 -26.51 -9.58
N VAL A 240 -2.29 -25.48 -9.18
CA VAL A 240 -3.76 -25.55 -9.12
C VAL A 240 -4.35 -25.78 -10.50
N VAL A 241 -3.86 -25.07 -11.52
CA VAL A 241 -4.33 -25.20 -12.92
C VAL A 241 -3.98 -26.58 -13.50
N SER A 242 -2.77 -27.07 -13.23
CA SER A 242 -2.29 -28.37 -13.76
C SER A 242 -2.83 -29.60 -13.01
N GLY A 243 -3.54 -29.40 -11.89
CA GLY A 243 -4.00 -30.50 -11.04
C GLY A 243 -2.89 -31.26 -10.32
N SER A 244 -1.66 -30.74 -10.30
CA SER A 244 -0.50 -31.33 -9.66
C SER A 244 -0.52 -31.09 -8.15
N PRO A 245 -0.04 -32.05 -7.31
CA PRO A 245 0.13 -31.81 -5.88
C PRO A 245 1.17 -30.71 -5.65
N SER A 246 0.91 -29.81 -4.68
CA SER A 246 1.87 -28.76 -4.30
C SER A 246 3.23 -29.35 -3.94
N PRO A 247 4.36 -28.87 -4.50
CA PRO A 247 5.67 -29.35 -4.14
C PRO A 247 5.98 -28.95 -2.70
N SER A 248 6.47 -29.89 -1.90
CA SER A 248 7.20 -29.59 -0.67
C SER A 248 8.43 -28.75 -1.04
N LEU A 249 8.65 -27.65 -0.32
CA LEU A 249 9.71 -26.66 -0.52
C LEU A 249 11.05 -27.27 -1.00
N GLN A 250 11.41 -26.97 -2.24
CA GLN A 250 12.81 -26.75 -2.60
C GLN A 250 12.96 -25.24 -2.77
N VAL A 251 13.68 -24.61 -1.84
CA VAL A 251 14.03 -23.18 -1.92
C VAL A 251 15.05 -23.04 -3.04
N GLU A 252 14.57 -22.89 -4.28
CA GLU A 252 15.41 -22.29 -5.32
C GLU A 252 15.51 -20.81 -5.00
N THR A 253 16.70 -20.36 -4.62
CA THR A 253 17.03 -18.95 -4.50
C THR A 253 16.79 -18.30 -5.87
N ALA A 254 15.63 -17.67 -6.03
CA ALA A 254 15.31 -16.90 -7.21
C ALA A 254 16.37 -15.79 -7.36
N LYS A 255 17.19 -15.93 -8.40
CA LYS A 255 18.16 -14.91 -8.82
C LYS A 255 17.35 -13.66 -9.17
N ALA A 256 17.51 -12.61 -8.38
CA ALA A 256 16.85 -11.32 -8.62
C ALA A 256 17.06 -10.90 -10.09
N PRO A 257 16.01 -10.41 -10.79
CA PRO A 257 16.23 -9.85 -12.10
C PRO A 257 17.21 -8.68 -11.97
N ALA A 258 18.25 -8.68 -12.84
CA ALA A 258 19.23 -7.62 -12.88
C ALA A 258 18.52 -6.28 -13.04
N THR A 259 18.68 -5.42 -12.04
CA THR A 259 18.28 -4.02 -12.16
C THR A 259 19.24 -3.38 -13.14
N ASP A 260 18.74 -2.98 -14.31
CA ASP A 260 19.44 -2.05 -15.18
C ASP A 260 19.67 -0.76 -14.38
N ASP A 261 20.89 -0.59 -13.90
CA ASP A 261 21.38 0.64 -13.28
C ASP A 261 21.58 1.66 -14.40
N PRO A 262 20.81 2.75 -14.47
CA PRO A 262 21.08 3.79 -15.43
C PRO A 262 22.29 4.58 -14.95
N SER A 263 23.44 4.39 -15.61
CA SER A 263 24.61 5.25 -15.50
C SER A 263 24.22 6.74 -15.47
N PRO A 264 24.91 7.57 -14.66
CA PRO A 264 24.57 8.97 -14.54
C PRO A 264 24.83 9.70 -15.87
N ARG A 265 23.76 9.98 -16.61
CA ARG A 265 23.84 10.88 -17.77
C ARG A 265 24.10 12.29 -17.27
N GLN A 266 25.19 12.87 -17.77
CA GLN A 266 25.57 14.27 -17.62
C GLN A 266 24.35 15.19 -17.83
N ARG A 267 24.14 16.09 -16.87
CA ARG A 267 23.17 17.18 -16.97
C ARG A 267 23.57 18.11 -18.09
N SER A 268 22.88 18.08 -19.21
CA SER A 268 22.86 19.20 -20.14
C SER A 268 21.91 20.26 -19.59
N ARG A 269 22.44 21.46 -19.37
CA ARG A 269 21.67 22.67 -19.07
C ARG A 269 20.82 23.04 -20.30
N GLY A 270 19.55 23.31 -20.07
CA GLY A 270 18.68 24.03 -20.96
C GLY A 270 17.60 23.18 -21.63
N GLY A 271 16.42 23.17 -21.04
CA GLY A 271 15.17 22.66 -21.61
C GLY A 271 13.99 23.36 -20.97
N SER A 272 13.51 24.40 -21.62
CA SER A 272 12.26 25.10 -21.34
C SER A 272 11.11 24.09 -21.29
N LEU A 273 10.28 24.15 -20.25
CA LEU A 273 8.99 23.49 -20.21
C LEU A 273 8.13 24.06 -21.35
N GLY A 274 8.00 23.31 -22.44
CA GLY A 274 7.13 23.62 -23.56
C GLY A 274 5.66 23.47 -23.16
N ILE A 275 5.12 24.46 -22.47
CA ILE A 275 3.68 24.66 -22.38
C ILE A 275 3.28 25.29 -23.70
N GLY A 276 2.51 24.56 -24.52
CA GLY A 276 2.12 24.97 -25.85
C GLY A 276 1.52 26.37 -25.89
N SER A 277 2.06 27.22 -26.74
CA SER A 277 1.49 28.52 -27.06
C SER A 277 0.17 28.31 -27.79
N LEU A 278 -0.91 28.84 -27.24
CA LEU A 278 -2.15 29.07 -27.99
C LEU A 278 -1.87 29.98 -29.18
N LYS A 279 -2.03 29.46 -30.39
CA LYS A 279 -2.00 30.28 -31.59
C LYS A 279 -3.22 31.18 -31.59
N GLU A 280 -2.98 32.48 -31.59
CA GLU A 280 -4.00 33.47 -31.94
C GLU A 280 -4.44 33.20 -33.38
N VAL A 281 -5.74 33.04 -33.56
CA VAL A 281 -6.38 33.05 -34.89
C VAL A 281 -6.61 34.51 -35.22
N GLY A 282 -5.74 35.07 -36.10
CA GLY A 282 -5.96 36.38 -36.70
C GLY A 282 -7.15 36.34 -37.67
N HIS A 283 -8.05 37.29 -37.50
CA HIS A 283 -9.07 37.62 -38.48
C HIS A 283 -8.40 38.41 -39.68
N GLU A 284 -8.64 37.94 -40.86
CA GLU A 284 -9.01 38.71 -42.03
C GLU A 284 -10.07 37.97 -42.80
#